data_d02252f8d70eccd8e95f422c944615dc
#
_entry.id   d02252f8d70eccd8e95f422c944615dc
#
_cell.length_a   1.000
_cell.length_b   1.000
_cell.length_c   1.000
_cell.angle_alpha   90.00
_cell.angle_beta   90.00
_cell.angle_gamma   90.00
#
_symmetry.space_group_name_H-M   'P 1'
#
loop_
_entity.id
_entity.type
_entity.pdbx_description
1 polymer ?
#
loop_
_entity_poly.entity_id
_entity_poly.type
_entity_poly.pdbx_seq_one_letter_code
_entity_poly.pdbx_strand_id
1 'polypeptide(L)'
;MTVKAQRRKHRWSDLTDEEIDQLWAEAKHYYEEGEPLYLSDRLEAEMRLIQEAHTEESPWYGLVEEYLDTLLPEDWEEMDLAERRMFLNDDFGESKGTVKRDRVCALEVWCECLGNDIKQFKAVERREINDILRRMEGWKKYDDNKKGTLRFGKIYGVQRAYIREDDN
;
A
#
# COMPACT_ATOMS: atom_id res chain seq x y z
N MET A 1 4.64 -17.44 21.68
CA MET A 1 6.08 -17.61 21.99
C MET A 1 6.87 -16.92 20.89
N THR A 2 7.41 -15.71 21.13
CA THR A 2 8.06 -14.92 20.07
C THR A 2 9.51 -15.41 19.98
N VAL A 3 9.85 -16.12 18.92
CA VAL A 3 11.24 -16.52 18.64
C VAL A 3 11.99 -15.31 18.14
N LYS A 4 12.74 -14.64 19.00
CA LYS A 4 13.70 -13.64 18.58
C LYS A 4 14.84 -14.34 17.85
N ALA A 5 14.96 -14.07 16.54
CA ALA A 5 16.12 -14.51 15.78
C ALA A 5 17.40 -13.93 16.41
N GLN A 6 18.24 -14.79 16.98
CA GLN A 6 19.57 -14.38 17.42
C GLN A 6 20.41 -14.07 16.18
N ARG A 7 21.14 -12.95 16.20
CA ARG A 7 22.12 -12.63 15.16
C ARG A 7 23.09 -13.78 15.01
N ARG A 8 22.96 -14.56 13.94
CA ARG A 8 23.94 -15.62 13.61
C ARG A 8 25.28 -14.98 13.25
N LYS A 9 26.33 -15.48 13.87
CA LYS A 9 27.72 -15.05 13.59
C LYS A 9 28.29 -15.64 12.30
N HIS A 10 27.55 -16.56 11.62
CA HIS A 10 28.03 -17.28 10.46
C HIS A 10 27.44 -16.69 9.16
N ARG A 11 28.29 -16.49 8.18
CA ARG A 11 27.95 -16.15 6.79
C ARG A 11 27.81 -17.43 5.97
N TRP A 12 27.17 -17.36 4.82
CA TRP A 12 27.09 -18.50 3.89
C TRP A 12 28.48 -19.05 3.49
N SER A 13 29.51 -18.21 3.50
CA SER A 13 30.90 -18.57 3.24
C SER A 13 31.56 -19.39 4.34
N ASP A 14 30.90 -19.52 5.49
CA ASP A 14 31.44 -20.19 6.67
C ASP A 14 30.91 -21.63 6.80
N LEU A 15 30.02 -22.06 5.90
CA LEU A 15 29.52 -23.44 5.83
C LEU A 15 30.60 -24.35 5.26
N THR A 16 30.86 -25.45 5.96
CA THR A 16 31.72 -26.52 5.45
C THR A 16 30.97 -27.40 4.44
N ASP A 17 31.72 -28.11 3.58
CA ASP A 17 31.13 -29.04 2.62
C ASP A 17 30.30 -30.13 3.34
N GLU A 18 30.74 -30.59 4.51
CA GLU A 18 30.02 -31.56 5.34
C GLU A 18 28.66 -31.02 5.85
N GLU A 19 28.61 -29.77 6.26
CA GLU A 19 27.37 -29.10 6.69
C GLU A 19 26.41 -28.91 5.52
N ILE A 20 26.94 -28.61 4.32
CA ILE A 20 26.15 -28.48 3.11
C ILE A 20 25.55 -29.83 2.71
N ASP A 21 26.36 -30.91 2.74
CA ASP A 21 25.91 -32.27 2.43
C ASP A 21 24.84 -32.75 3.42
N GLN A 22 25.00 -32.42 4.70
CA GLN A 22 24.01 -32.73 5.72
C GLN A 22 22.68 -31.99 5.50
N LEU A 23 22.71 -30.71 5.17
CA LEU A 23 21.51 -29.91 4.84
C LEU A 23 20.77 -30.50 3.62
N TRP A 24 21.51 -30.92 2.60
CA TRP A 24 20.92 -31.55 1.41
C TRP A 24 20.33 -32.91 1.73
N ALA A 25 20.98 -33.70 2.56
CA ALA A 25 20.47 -35.02 2.99
C ALA A 25 19.16 -34.87 3.78
N GLU A 26 19.11 -33.89 4.69
CA GLU A 26 17.93 -33.58 5.48
C GLU A 26 16.76 -33.08 4.60
N ALA A 27 17.04 -32.14 3.71
CA ALA A 27 16.04 -31.63 2.74
C ALA A 27 15.49 -32.76 1.85
N LYS A 28 16.35 -33.69 1.40
CA LYS A 28 15.94 -34.83 0.61
C LYS A 28 15.05 -35.80 1.42
N HIS A 29 15.38 -36.03 2.67
CA HIS A 29 14.59 -36.86 3.59
C HIS A 29 13.16 -36.33 3.74
N TYR A 30 12.98 -35.02 4.04
CA TYR A 30 11.67 -34.40 4.13
C TYR A 30 10.89 -34.41 2.81
N TYR A 31 11.59 -34.25 1.70
CA TYR A 31 10.97 -34.38 0.38
C TYR A 31 10.46 -35.79 0.10
N GLU A 32 11.24 -36.82 0.45
CA GLU A 32 10.85 -38.25 0.29
C GLU A 32 9.72 -38.62 1.24
N GLU A 33 9.61 -38.04 2.43
CA GLU A 33 8.49 -38.20 3.35
C GLU A 33 7.21 -37.44 2.89
N GLY A 34 7.31 -36.64 1.82
CA GLY A 34 6.17 -35.90 1.29
C GLY A 34 5.79 -34.69 2.12
N GLU A 35 6.72 -34.11 2.88
CA GLU A 35 6.47 -32.89 3.62
C GLU A 35 6.10 -31.76 2.64
N PRO A 36 4.97 -31.06 2.85
CA PRO A 36 4.54 -30.00 1.95
C PRO A 36 5.51 -28.83 1.97
N LEU A 37 5.89 -28.34 0.78
CA LEU A 37 6.78 -27.18 0.60
C LEU A 37 6.11 -25.82 0.89
N TYR A 38 4.84 -25.85 1.30
CA TYR A 38 4.05 -24.67 1.62
C TYR A 38 3.40 -24.82 2.99
N LEU A 39 3.14 -23.70 3.62
CA LEU A 39 2.48 -23.66 4.90
C LEU A 39 1.03 -24.17 4.76
N SER A 40 0.51 -24.83 5.79
CA SER A 40 -0.92 -25.11 5.85
C SER A 40 -1.71 -23.80 5.98
N ASP A 41 -2.97 -23.79 5.51
CA ASP A 41 -3.86 -22.61 5.54
C ASP A 41 -3.91 -21.95 6.92
N ARG A 42 -3.87 -22.76 7.98
CA ARG A 42 -3.83 -22.27 9.35
C ARG A 42 -2.54 -21.51 9.67
N LEU A 43 -1.39 -22.05 9.28
CA LEU A 43 -0.09 -21.40 9.50
C LEU A 43 0.08 -20.17 8.63
N GLU A 44 -0.47 -20.17 7.42
CA GLU A 44 -0.51 -18.98 6.57
C GLU A 44 -1.33 -17.86 7.21
N ALA A 45 -2.49 -18.19 7.80
CA ALA A 45 -3.31 -17.21 8.51
C ALA A 45 -2.58 -16.64 9.75
N GLU A 46 -1.92 -17.50 10.56
CA GLU A 46 -1.11 -17.04 11.68
C GLU A 46 0.08 -16.15 11.24
N MET A 47 0.78 -16.56 10.17
CA MET A 47 1.87 -15.76 9.61
C MET A 47 1.39 -14.41 9.08
N ARG A 48 0.21 -14.36 8.45
CA ARG A 48 -0.39 -13.10 7.99
C ARG A 48 -0.67 -12.15 9.14
N LEU A 49 -1.28 -12.64 10.23
CA LEU A 49 -1.52 -11.84 11.44
C LEU A 49 -0.23 -11.32 12.06
N ILE A 50 0.83 -12.15 12.10
CA ILE A 50 2.15 -11.74 12.61
C ILE A 50 2.77 -10.67 11.70
N GLN A 51 2.67 -10.84 10.38
CA GLN A 51 3.18 -9.86 9.42
C GLN A 51 2.43 -8.53 9.51
N GLU A 52 1.11 -8.57 9.63
CA GLU A 52 0.27 -7.37 9.83
C GLU A 52 0.63 -6.64 11.12
N ALA A 53 0.83 -7.36 12.23
CA ALA A 53 1.23 -6.80 13.52
C ALA A 53 2.66 -6.22 13.54
N HIS A 54 3.54 -6.66 12.63
CA HIS A 54 4.92 -6.19 12.51
C HIS A 54 5.17 -5.26 11.33
N THR A 55 4.13 -4.97 10.53
CA THR A 55 4.25 -3.97 9.46
C THR A 55 4.20 -2.59 10.11
N GLU A 56 5.30 -1.87 10.08
CA GLU A 56 5.33 -0.46 10.46
C GLU A 56 4.33 0.30 9.58
N GLU A 57 3.47 1.09 10.20
CA GLU A 57 2.60 1.98 9.45
C GLU A 57 3.46 2.97 8.67
N SER A 58 3.12 3.17 7.41
CA SER A 58 3.77 4.19 6.61
C SER A 58 3.55 5.56 7.27
N PRO A 59 4.59 6.41 7.36
CA PRO A 59 4.45 7.76 7.90
C PRO A 59 3.43 8.62 7.12
N TRP A 60 3.03 8.18 5.95
CA TRP A 60 2.04 8.85 5.12
C TRP A 60 0.60 8.43 5.43
N TYR A 61 0.38 7.38 6.24
CA TYR A 61 -0.96 6.83 6.46
C TYR A 61 -1.93 7.90 6.99
N GLY A 62 -1.61 8.57 8.09
CA GLY A 62 -2.46 9.60 8.66
C GLY A 62 -2.67 10.82 7.74
N LEU A 63 -1.65 11.21 6.97
CA LEU A 63 -1.77 12.28 5.97
C LEU A 63 -2.75 11.90 4.85
N VAL A 64 -2.68 10.66 4.39
CA VAL A 64 -3.57 10.15 3.34
C VAL A 64 -5.01 10.03 3.87
N GLU A 65 -5.19 9.57 5.11
CA GLU A 65 -6.50 9.49 5.75
C GLU A 65 -7.16 10.88 5.82
N GLU A 66 -6.48 11.88 6.35
CA GLU A 66 -6.95 13.27 6.41
C GLU A 66 -7.29 13.83 5.03
N TYR A 67 -6.40 13.59 4.05
CA TYR A 67 -6.63 13.98 2.67
C TYR A 67 -7.89 13.36 2.06
N LEU A 68 -8.15 12.08 2.34
CA LEU A 68 -9.32 11.36 1.84
C LEU A 68 -10.63 11.83 2.47
N ASP A 69 -10.58 12.30 3.71
CA ASP A 69 -11.75 12.80 4.45
C ASP A 69 -12.00 14.28 4.25
N THR A 70 -11.04 15.00 3.65
CA THR A 70 -11.22 16.40 3.28
C THR A 70 -12.35 16.55 2.27
N LEU A 71 -13.33 17.39 2.60
CA LEU A 71 -14.42 17.73 1.69
C LEU A 71 -13.88 18.60 0.55
N LEU A 72 -14.35 18.34 -0.66
CA LEU A 72 -13.93 19.03 -1.89
C LEU A 72 -14.94 20.13 -2.27
N PRO A 73 -14.52 21.19 -2.97
CA PRO A 73 -15.43 22.12 -3.61
C PRO A 73 -16.12 21.47 -4.82
N GLU A 74 -17.26 22.01 -5.21
CA GLU A 74 -18.06 21.44 -6.31
C GLU A 74 -17.34 21.48 -7.67
N ASP A 75 -16.44 22.45 -7.86
CA ASP A 75 -15.65 22.66 -9.08
C ASP A 75 -14.28 21.94 -9.05
N TRP A 76 -14.06 21.00 -8.11
CA TRP A 76 -12.79 20.28 -7.94
C TRP A 76 -12.21 19.72 -9.24
N GLU A 77 -13.05 19.15 -10.09
CA GLU A 77 -12.61 18.52 -11.36
C GLU A 77 -12.15 19.56 -12.39
N GLU A 78 -12.54 20.84 -12.25
CA GLU A 78 -12.15 21.93 -13.13
C GLU A 78 -10.85 22.61 -12.68
N MET A 79 -10.51 22.51 -11.40
CA MET A 79 -9.32 23.09 -10.79
C MET A 79 -8.04 22.46 -11.35
N ASP A 80 -7.03 23.30 -11.55
CA ASP A 80 -5.68 22.84 -11.84
C ASP A 80 -4.96 22.35 -10.56
N LEU A 81 -3.77 21.74 -10.72
CA LEU A 81 -3.01 21.19 -9.60
C LEU A 81 -2.59 22.26 -8.58
N ALA A 82 -2.29 23.48 -9.02
CA ALA A 82 -1.87 24.55 -8.12
C ALA A 82 -3.06 25.03 -7.27
N GLU A 83 -4.23 25.17 -7.88
CA GLU A 83 -5.48 25.52 -7.21
C GLU A 83 -5.89 24.48 -6.20
N ARG A 84 -5.83 23.17 -6.56
CA ARG A 84 -6.11 22.06 -5.64
C ARG A 84 -5.18 22.07 -4.45
N ARG A 85 -3.88 22.27 -4.65
CA ARG A 85 -2.91 22.36 -3.55
C ARG A 85 -3.16 23.59 -2.66
N MET A 86 -3.52 24.71 -3.24
CA MET A 86 -3.84 25.93 -2.50
C MET A 86 -5.06 25.68 -1.61
N PHE A 87 -6.10 25.03 -2.13
CA PHE A 87 -7.27 24.65 -1.36
C PHE A 87 -6.94 23.70 -0.20
N LEU A 88 -6.15 22.64 -0.47
CA LEU A 88 -5.78 21.65 0.54
C LEU A 88 -4.85 22.19 1.64
N ASN A 89 -4.07 23.23 1.35
CA ASN A 89 -3.16 23.88 2.30
C ASN A 89 -3.76 25.15 2.93
N ASP A 90 -5.06 25.37 2.81
CA ASP A 90 -5.74 26.51 3.42
C ASP A 90 -5.92 26.31 4.94
N ASP A 91 -4.85 26.58 5.69
CA ASP A 91 -4.81 26.49 7.15
C ASP A 91 -5.82 27.41 7.85
N PHE A 92 -6.35 28.42 7.17
CA PHE A 92 -7.29 29.37 7.74
C PHE A 92 -8.76 28.97 7.55
N GLY A 93 -9.02 27.92 6.75
CA GLY A 93 -10.37 27.36 6.55
C GLY A 93 -11.36 28.31 5.89
N GLU A 94 -10.86 29.26 5.08
CA GLU A 94 -11.70 30.17 4.30
C GLU A 94 -12.39 29.43 3.16
N SER A 95 -11.74 28.38 2.63
CA SER A 95 -12.26 27.53 1.55
C SER A 95 -12.92 26.29 2.15
N LYS A 96 -14.25 26.22 2.11
CA LYS A 96 -15.01 25.06 2.61
C LYS A 96 -15.46 24.18 1.46
N GLY A 97 -15.03 22.92 1.47
CA GLY A 97 -15.59 21.89 0.62
C GLY A 97 -16.96 21.41 1.11
N THR A 98 -17.76 20.93 0.18
CA THR A 98 -19.12 20.40 0.45
C THR A 98 -19.31 18.98 -0.06
N VAL A 99 -18.42 18.51 -0.94
CA VAL A 99 -18.52 17.23 -1.63
C VAL A 99 -17.57 16.22 -1.03
N LYS A 100 -18.06 15.04 -0.63
CA LYS A 100 -17.20 13.93 -0.24
C LYS A 100 -16.46 13.37 -1.45
N ARG A 101 -15.18 13.06 -1.28
CA ARG A 101 -14.37 12.36 -2.29
C ARG A 101 -14.92 10.95 -2.48
N ASP A 102 -15.28 10.61 -3.72
CA ASP A 102 -15.83 9.30 -4.11
C ASP A 102 -14.80 8.34 -4.69
N ARG A 103 -13.70 8.88 -5.23
CA ARG A 103 -12.63 8.13 -5.89
C ARG A 103 -11.27 8.77 -5.66
N VAL A 104 -10.22 7.96 -5.76
CA VAL A 104 -8.83 8.40 -5.61
C VAL A 104 -7.88 7.50 -6.41
N CYS A 105 -6.74 8.03 -6.80
CA CYS A 105 -5.62 7.26 -7.33
C CYS A 105 -4.30 7.62 -6.64
N ALA A 106 -3.33 6.70 -6.70
CA ALA A 106 -2.04 6.91 -6.05
C ALA A 106 -1.28 8.13 -6.57
N LEU A 107 -1.49 8.54 -7.82
CA LEU A 107 -0.84 9.72 -8.40
C LEU A 107 -1.45 11.03 -7.88
N GLU A 108 -2.74 11.07 -7.61
CA GLU A 108 -3.40 12.19 -6.91
C GLU A 108 -2.82 12.38 -5.52
N VAL A 109 -2.79 11.30 -4.72
CA VAL A 109 -2.20 11.33 -3.38
C VAL A 109 -0.76 11.85 -3.42
N TRP A 110 0.05 11.37 -4.36
CA TRP A 110 1.43 11.81 -4.53
C TRP A 110 1.55 13.31 -4.81
N CYS A 111 0.70 13.82 -5.69
CA CYS A 111 0.78 15.21 -6.15
C CYS A 111 0.04 16.20 -5.24
N GLU A 112 -1.13 15.84 -4.76
CA GLU A 112 -2.01 16.73 -4.01
C GLU A 112 -1.76 16.64 -2.50
N CYS A 113 -1.79 15.43 -1.93
CA CYS A 113 -1.59 15.21 -0.51
C CYS A 113 -0.12 15.40 -0.09
N LEU A 114 0.80 14.75 -0.80
CA LEU A 114 2.23 14.79 -0.47
C LEU A 114 3.01 15.92 -1.15
N GLY A 115 2.35 16.73 -1.98
CA GLY A 115 2.93 17.94 -2.60
C GLY A 115 4.04 17.70 -3.62
N ASN A 116 4.23 16.47 -4.10
CA ASN A 116 5.36 16.07 -4.93
C ASN A 116 5.13 16.29 -6.44
N ASP A 117 6.20 16.28 -7.22
CA ASP A 117 6.12 16.38 -8.69
C ASP A 117 5.79 15.03 -9.33
N ILE A 118 4.94 15.04 -10.36
CA ILE A 118 4.56 13.86 -11.16
C ILE A 118 5.80 13.11 -11.67
N LYS A 119 6.85 13.85 -12.08
CA LYS A 119 8.09 13.26 -12.62
C LYS A 119 8.86 12.43 -11.61
N GLN A 120 8.64 12.66 -10.32
CA GLN A 120 9.30 11.94 -9.23
C GLN A 120 8.51 10.69 -8.79
N PHE A 121 7.32 10.46 -9.33
CA PHE A 121 6.48 9.32 -9.00
C PHE A 121 7.02 8.01 -9.60
N LYS A 122 7.76 7.25 -8.82
CA LYS A 122 8.38 5.99 -9.22
C LYS A 122 7.57 4.78 -8.74
N ALA A 123 8.09 3.60 -9.02
CA ALA A 123 7.41 2.34 -8.68
C ALA A 123 7.34 2.08 -7.16
N VAL A 124 8.30 2.60 -6.40
CA VAL A 124 8.38 2.43 -4.93
C VAL A 124 7.25 3.22 -4.27
N GLU A 125 7.18 4.51 -4.53
CA GLU A 125 6.16 5.42 -3.98
C GLU A 125 4.76 4.97 -4.40
N ARG A 126 4.61 4.57 -5.67
CA ARG A 126 3.34 4.02 -6.17
C ARG A 126 2.91 2.78 -5.40
N ARG A 127 3.83 1.88 -5.08
CA ARG A 127 3.52 0.66 -4.33
C ARG A 127 3.09 1.01 -2.92
N GLU A 128 3.84 1.86 -2.25
CA GLU A 128 3.56 2.28 -0.88
C GLU A 128 2.19 2.97 -0.75
N ILE A 129 1.89 3.95 -1.61
CA ILE A 129 0.58 4.63 -1.60
C ILE A 129 -0.55 3.65 -1.92
N ASN A 130 -0.38 2.74 -2.89
CA ASN A 130 -1.40 1.73 -3.15
C ASN A 130 -1.59 0.75 -1.98
N ASP A 131 -0.55 0.50 -1.17
CA ASP A 131 -0.65 -0.34 0.02
C ASP A 131 -1.42 0.38 1.13
N ILE A 132 -1.22 1.69 1.30
CA ILE A 132 -2.01 2.54 2.19
C ILE A 132 -3.48 2.51 1.76
N LEU A 133 -3.77 2.85 0.49
CA LEU A 133 -5.15 2.91 -0.02
C LEU A 133 -5.91 1.58 0.07
N ARG A 134 -5.20 0.44 0.01
CA ARG A 134 -5.82 -0.88 0.20
C ARG A 134 -6.23 -1.18 1.64
N ARG A 135 -5.55 -0.56 2.61
CA ARG A 135 -5.80 -0.76 4.05
C ARG A 135 -6.71 0.30 4.63
N MET A 136 -6.98 1.36 3.85
CA MET A 136 -7.79 2.49 4.29
C MET A 136 -9.24 2.06 4.48
N GLU A 137 -9.76 2.26 5.68
CA GLU A 137 -11.15 1.94 6.02
C GLU A 137 -12.12 2.76 5.16
N GLY A 138 -13.20 2.15 4.72
CA GLY A 138 -14.20 2.78 3.85
C GLY A 138 -13.75 2.95 2.39
N TRP A 139 -12.62 2.34 1.99
CA TRP A 139 -12.12 2.40 0.62
C TRP A 139 -11.86 1.01 0.05
N LYS A 140 -12.24 0.79 -1.19
CA LYS A 140 -11.96 -0.45 -1.91
C LYS A 140 -11.38 -0.19 -3.29
N LYS A 141 -10.65 -1.17 -3.77
CA LYS A 141 -10.15 -1.14 -5.14
C LYS A 141 -11.31 -1.20 -6.12
N TYR A 142 -11.30 -0.31 -7.11
CA TYR A 142 -12.26 -0.35 -8.20
C TYR A 142 -12.05 -1.58 -9.08
N ASP A 143 -13.10 -2.36 -9.33
CA ASP A 143 -13.07 -3.64 -10.07
C ASP A 143 -14.18 -3.80 -11.11
N ASP A 144 -15.05 -2.80 -11.30
CA ASP A 144 -16.13 -2.85 -12.29
C ASP A 144 -15.63 -3.00 -13.74
N ASN A 145 -14.36 -2.73 -13.98
CA ASN A 145 -13.73 -3.04 -15.26
C ASN A 145 -12.50 -3.96 -15.06
N LYS A 146 -12.15 -4.74 -16.10
CA LYS A 146 -11.05 -5.72 -16.07
C LYS A 146 -9.68 -5.13 -15.68
N LYS A 147 -9.49 -3.81 -15.80
CA LYS A 147 -8.22 -3.13 -15.52
C LYS A 147 -8.18 -2.46 -14.15
N GLY A 148 -9.35 -2.28 -13.50
CA GLY A 148 -9.44 -1.55 -12.24
C GLY A 148 -9.00 -0.09 -12.35
N THR A 149 -9.36 0.58 -13.46
CA THR A 149 -8.89 1.94 -13.77
C THR A 149 -10.06 2.89 -14.03
N LEU A 150 -9.92 4.14 -13.57
CA LEU A 150 -10.80 5.26 -13.87
C LEU A 150 -10.00 6.42 -14.48
N ARG A 151 -10.72 7.39 -15.05
CA ARG A 151 -10.12 8.62 -15.56
C ARG A 151 -10.17 9.71 -14.50
N PHE A 152 -9.02 10.28 -14.19
CA PHE A 152 -8.83 11.37 -13.23
C PHE A 152 -8.51 12.67 -13.95
N GLY A 153 -9.54 13.23 -14.57
CA GLY A 153 -9.45 14.49 -15.33
C GLY A 153 -8.38 14.50 -16.42
N LYS A 154 -7.89 15.69 -16.72
CA LYS A 154 -6.80 15.93 -17.69
C LYS A 154 -5.42 15.82 -17.00
N ILE A 155 -5.36 16.07 -15.70
CA ILE A 155 -4.10 16.15 -14.92
C ILE A 155 -3.45 14.76 -14.82
N TYR A 156 -4.21 13.73 -14.44
CA TYR A 156 -3.68 12.40 -14.12
C TYR A 156 -4.04 11.33 -15.16
N GLY A 157 -5.03 11.61 -16.04
CA GLY A 157 -5.45 10.69 -17.08
C GLY A 157 -6.07 9.40 -16.50
N VAL A 158 -5.77 8.25 -17.11
CA VAL A 158 -6.31 6.94 -16.69
C VAL A 158 -5.36 6.29 -15.69
N GLN A 159 -5.84 6.06 -14.48
CA GLN A 159 -5.07 5.49 -13.36
C GLN A 159 -5.82 4.32 -12.72
N ARG A 160 -5.08 3.45 -12.00
CA ARG A 160 -5.70 2.48 -11.09
C ARG A 160 -6.43 3.24 -10.00
N ALA A 161 -7.68 2.87 -9.76
CA ALA A 161 -8.58 3.61 -8.89
C ALA A 161 -8.94 2.85 -7.62
N TYR A 162 -9.23 3.63 -6.60
CA TYR A 162 -9.93 3.22 -5.39
C TYR A 162 -11.19 4.06 -5.28
N ILE A 163 -12.27 3.48 -4.79
CA ILE A 163 -13.56 4.13 -4.61
C ILE A 163 -13.99 4.02 -3.16
N ARG A 164 -14.70 5.04 -2.69
CA ARG A 164 -15.30 5.00 -1.35
C ARG A 164 -16.41 3.94 -1.33
N GLU A 165 -16.48 3.17 -0.26
CA GLU A 165 -17.60 2.27 -0.03
C GLU A 165 -18.81 3.10 0.40
N ASP A 166 -19.96 2.86 -0.22
CA ASP A 166 -21.21 3.50 0.18
C ASP A 166 -21.57 3.02 1.60
N ASP A 167 -21.85 3.96 2.49
CA ASP A 167 -22.45 3.68 3.80
C ASP A 167 -23.85 3.07 3.55
N ASN A 168 -23.95 1.74 3.66
CA ASN A 168 -25.20 1.01 3.45
C ASN A 168 -25.95 0.84 4.76
#